data_da064cb9412191cf4518b1f321b41a01
#
_entry.id   da064cb9412191cf4518b1f321b41a01
#
_cell.length_a   1.000
_cell.length_b   1.000
_cell.length_c   1.000
_cell.angle_alpha   90.00
_cell.angle_beta   90.00
_cell.angle_gamma   90.00
#
_symmetry.space_group_name_H-M   'P 1'
#
loop_
_entity.id
_entity.type
_entity.pdbx_description
1 polymer ?
#
loop_
_entity_poly.entity_id
_entity_poly.type
_entity_poly.pdbx_seq_one_letter_code
_entity_poly.pdbx_strand_id
1 'polypeptide(L)'
;MPSRDPRIWMWAEALDMMDKAERMHRQFFQPGTPAQGRRPTWQPPVDLIETATEYLVVVALPGVRPDQVQVVIDGGVLIVVGERALPVGDRTGLIHRMEIPHGRFERQIQLPPGPLELGRRELADGCLVLALRKVG
;
A
#
# COMPACT_ATOMS: atom_id res chain seq x y z
N MET A 1 -17.39 8.69 -21.63
CA MET A 1 -17.40 8.39 -21.13
C MET A 1 -17.21 8.30 -20.47
N PRO A 2 -17.34 8.39 -20.32
CA PRO A 2 -17.23 8.56 -19.55
C PRO A 2 -16.88 8.48 -18.62
N SER A 3 -17.05 9.04 -18.40
CA SER A 3 -16.92 9.35 -17.15
C SER A 3 -16.58 8.28 -16.29
N ARG A 4 -16.14 7.33 -16.75
CA ARG A 4 -15.61 6.35 -15.99
C ARG A 4 -14.16 6.37 -16.15
N ASP A 5 -13.56 7.47 -15.78
CA ASP A 5 -12.13 7.46 -15.60
C ASP A 5 -11.87 6.46 -14.49
N PRO A 6 -11.20 5.35 -14.77
CA PRO A 6 -10.91 4.36 -13.74
C PRO A 6 -10.13 4.94 -12.58
N ARG A 7 -9.38 5.99 -12.81
CA ARG A 7 -8.60 6.61 -11.75
C ARG A 7 -9.50 7.29 -10.73
N ILE A 8 -10.57 7.92 -11.18
CA ILE A 8 -11.49 8.57 -10.25
C ILE A 8 -12.22 7.53 -9.43
N TRP A 9 -12.64 6.46 -10.05
CA TRP A 9 -13.33 5.39 -9.36
C TRP A 9 -12.43 4.73 -8.31
N MET A 10 -11.18 4.49 -8.69
CA MET A 10 -10.21 3.91 -7.78
C MET A 10 -9.93 4.81 -6.60
N TRP A 11 -9.87 6.11 -6.83
CA TRP A 11 -9.67 7.07 -5.75
C TRP A 11 -10.83 7.04 -4.76
N ALA A 12 -12.05 7.00 -5.29
CA ALA A 12 -13.23 6.96 -4.42
C ALA A 12 -13.23 5.69 -3.59
N GLU A 13 -12.90 4.56 -4.20
CA GLU A 13 -12.84 3.30 -3.49
C GLU A 13 -11.73 3.28 -2.45
N ALA A 14 -10.57 3.80 -2.80
CA ALA A 14 -9.45 3.86 -1.87
C ALA A 14 -9.78 4.74 -0.67
N LEU A 15 -10.41 5.88 -0.90
CA LEU A 15 -10.80 6.77 0.18
C LEU A 15 -11.83 6.11 1.09
N ASP A 16 -12.77 5.39 0.50
CA ASP A 16 -13.78 4.68 1.28
C ASP A 16 -13.15 3.59 2.14
N MET A 17 -12.21 2.87 1.58
CA MET A 17 -11.50 1.83 2.32
C MET A 17 -10.68 2.42 3.46
N MET A 18 -10.02 3.54 3.22
CA MET A 18 -9.26 4.22 4.25
C MET A 18 -10.16 4.71 5.37
N ASP A 19 -11.31 5.25 5.02
CA ASP A 19 -12.27 5.72 6.01
C ASP A 19 -12.78 4.58 6.87
N LYS A 20 -13.07 3.44 6.24
CA LYS A 20 -13.50 2.26 6.97
C LYS A 20 -12.40 1.73 7.88
N ALA A 21 -11.18 1.69 7.38
CA ALA A 21 -10.05 1.24 8.16
C ALA A 21 -9.82 2.15 9.36
N GLU A 22 -9.95 3.46 9.15
CA GLU A 22 -9.79 4.42 10.23
C GLU A 22 -10.86 4.25 11.29
N ARG A 23 -12.10 4.03 10.87
CA ARG A 23 -13.18 3.80 11.81
C ARG A 23 -12.99 2.51 12.59
N MET A 24 -12.55 1.47 11.92
CA MET A 24 -12.24 0.22 12.59
C MET A 24 -11.10 0.39 13.57
N HIS A 25 -10.10 1.15 13.17
CA HIS A 25 -8.99 1.43 14.06
C HIS A 25 -9.44 2.14 15.33
N ARG A 26 -10.31 3.13 15.18
CA ARG A 26 -10.82 3.84 16.34
C ARG A 26 -11.69 2.95 17.23
N GLN A 27 -12.39 2.00 16.63
CA GLN A 27 -13.23 1.07 17.36
C GLN A 27 -12.41 0.11 18.20
N PHE A 28 -11.31 -0.39 17.63
CA PHE A 28 -10.50 -1.39 18.30
C PHE A 28 -9.34 -0.82 19.07
N PHE A 29 -9.00 0.41 18.79
CA PHE A 29 -7.86 1.03 19.43
C PHE A 29 -8.32 1.75 20.68
N GLN A 30 -8.53 0.99 21.73
CA GLN A 30 -8.94 1.56 23.00
C GLN A 30 -7.73 1.67 23.91
N PRO A 31 -7.70 2.71 24.76
CA PRO A 31 -6.63 2.81 25.73
C PRO A 31 -6.57 1.54 26.56
N GLY A 32 -5.40 0.98 26.67
CA GLY A 32 -5.22 -0.24 27.44
C GLY A 32 -5.23 -1.52 26.61
N THR A 33 -5.70 -1.46 25.38
CA THR A 33 -5.53 -2.58 24.51
C THR A 33 -4.06 -2.68 24.16
N PRO A 34 -3.43 -3.82 24.39
CA PRO A 34 -2.03 -3.94 24.06
C PRO A 34 -1.90 -3.56 22.61
N ALA A 35 -1.20 -2.52 22.42
CA ALA A 35 -0.99 -2.04 21.10
C ALA A 35 -0.48 -3.18 20.31
N GLN A 36 -1.34 -3.72 19.59
CA GLN A 36 -0.92 -4.53 18.54
C GLN A 36 -0.25 -3.59 17.57
N GLY A 37 0.81 -2.97 18.02
CA GLY A 37 1.48 -1.93 17.26
C GLY A 37 1.83 -2.34 15.85
N ARG A 38 1.30 -3.44 15.42
CA ARG A 38 1.57 -3.97 14.10
C ARG A 38 0.39 -3.95 13.19
N ARG A 39 -0.74 -3.43 13.65
CA ARG A 39 -1.89 -3.30 12.76
C ARG A 39 -1.63 -2.19 11.77
N PRO A 40 -1.90 -2.44 10.48
CA PRO A 40 -1.73 -1.39 9.50
C PRO A 40 -2.75 -0.28 9.74
N THR A 41 -2.32 0.95 9.56
CA THR A 41 -3.18 2.10 9.67
C THR A 41 -3.73 2.52 8.32
N TRP A 42 -3.12 2.08 7.23
CA TRP A 42 -3.60 2.46 5.91
C TRP A 42 -3.20 1.44 4.86
N GLN A 43 -3.90 1.50 3.74
CA GLN A 43 -3.65 0.63 2.61
C GLN A 43 -3.34 1.48 1.40
N PRO A 44 -2.14 1.35 0.84
CA PRO A 44 -1.78 2.11 -0.35
C PRO A 44 -2.54 1.64 -1.58
N PRO A 45 -2.92 2.55 -2.46
CA PRO A 45 -3.56 2.17 -3.71
C PRO A 45 -2.59 1.40 -4.60
N VAL A 46 -3.15 0.50 -5.40
CA VAL A 46 -2.37 -0.41 -6.22
C VAL A 46 -2.96 -0.47 -7.62
N ASP A 47 -2.08 -0.44 -8.62
CA ASP A 47 -2.45 -0.75 -10.00
C ASP A 47 -1.84 -2.10 -10.34
N LEU A 48 -2.61 -2.92 -11.03
CA LEU A 48 -2.12 -4.20 -11.55
C LEU A 48 -2.31 -4.19 -13.06
N ILE A 49 -1.21 -4.26 -13.79
CA ILE A 49 -1.19 -4.12 -15.24
C ILE A 49 -0.59 -5.38 -15.85
N GLU A 50 -1.25 -5.94 -16.82
CA GLU A 50 -0.76 -7.13 -17.49
C GLU A 50 -0.19 -6.79 -18.86
N THR A 51 1.01 -7.30 -19.14
CA THR A 51 1.60 -7.25 -20.47
C THR A 51 1.67 -8.66 -21.02
N ALA A 52 2.25 -8.80 -22.21
CA ALA A 52 2.38 -10.13 -22.81
C ALA A 52 3.25 -11.06 -21.97
N THR A 53 4.23 -10.53 -21.27
CA THR A 53 5.23 -11.35 -20.57
C THR A 53 5.21 -11.22 -19.06
N GLU A 54 4.55 -10.22 -18.52
CA GLU A 54 4.62 -9.98 -17.08
C GLU A 54 3.40 -9.23 -16.56
N TYR A 55 3.26 -9.23 -15.26
CA TYR A 55 2.35 -8.35 -14.56
C TYR A 55 3.17 -7.27 -13.87
N LEU A 56 2.72 -6.03 -13.96
CA LEU A 56 3.33 -4.93 -13.25
C LEU A 56 2.41 -4.52 -12.11
N VAL A 57 2.96 -4.52 -10.92
CA VAL A 57 2.24 -4.06 -9.74
C VAL A 57 2.83 -2.72 -9.35
N VAL A 58 2.00 -1.70 -9.31
CA VAL A 58 2.44 -0.35 -8.95
C VAL A 58 1.73 0.03 -7.66
N VAL A 59 2.50 0.31 -6.63
CA VAL A 59 1.97 0.64 -5.31
C VAL A 59 2.36 2.08 -5.00
N ALA A 60 1.37 2.92 -4.68
CA ALA A 60 1.64 4.31 -4.37
C ALA A 60 2.15 4.44 -2.94
N LEU A 61 3.42 4.76 -2.79
CA LEU A 61 4.07 4.85 -1.48
C LEU A 61 4.85 6.17 -1.36
N PRO A 62 4.16 7.30 -1.38
CA PRO A 62 4.85 8.60 -1.32
C PRO A 62 5.58 8.76 -0.01
N GLY A 63 6.85 9.13 -0.11
CA GLY A 63 7.65 9.40 1.07
C GLY A 63 8.11 8.17 1.85
N VAL A 64 7.92 6.98 1.30
CA VAL A 64 8.39 5.75 1.93
C VAL A 64 9.78 5.43 1.40
N ARG A 65 10.68 5.10 2.30
CA ARG A 65 12.05 4.77 1.93
C ARG A 65 12.15 3.30 1.55
N PRO A 66 13.08 2.96 0.65
CA PRO A 66 13.21 1.56 0.22
C PRO A 66 13.44 0.57 1.36
N ASP A 67 14.14 0.99 2.41
CA ASP A 67 14.41 0.11 3.54
C ASP A 67 13.21 -0.02 4.48
N GLN A 68 12.13 0.68 4.19
CA GLN A 68 10.91 0.62 5.00
C GLN A 68 9.81 -0.20 4.33
N VAL A 69 10.13 -0.91 3.25
CA VAL A 69 9.13 -1.69 2.51
C VAL A 69 9.59 -3.13 2.40
N GLN A 70 8.69 -4.05 2.69
CA GLN A 70 8.93 -5.47 2.51
C GLN A 70 7.88 -6.04 1.57
N VAL A 71 8.30 -6.97 0.73
CA VAL A 71 7.43 -7.60 -0.26
C VAL A 71 7.55 -9.11 -0.09
N VAL A 72 6.40 -9.77 0.02
CA VAL A 72 6.34 -11.22 0.20
C VAL A 72 5.27 -11.76 -0.74
N ILE A 73 5.53 -12.90 -1.35
CA ILE A 73 4.54 -13.65 -2.11
C ILE A 73 4.26 -14.94 -1.36
N ASP A 74 3.01 -15.16 -1.02
CA ASP A 74 2.62 -16.32 -0.25
C ASP A 74 1.27 -16.83 -0.74
N GLY A 75 1.28 -18.05 -1.28
CA GLY A 75 0.02 -18.69 -1.69
C GLY A 75 -0.76 -17.93 -2.74
N GLY A 76 -0.11 -17.30 -3.69
CA GLY A 76 -0.79 -16.55 -4.72
C GLY A 76 -1.21 -15.16 -4.29
N VAL A 77 -0.77 -14.72 -3.12
CA VAL A 77 -1.05 -13.38 -2.61
C VAL A 77 0.25 -12.62 -2.50
N LEU A 78 0.28 -11.44 -3.08
CA LEU A 78 1.40 -10.53 -2.93
C LEU A 78 1.11 -9.62 -1.75
N ILE A 79 2.04 -9.56 -0.80
CA ILE A 79 1.88 -8.78 0.40
C ILE A 79 2.95 -7.71 0.43
N VAL A 80 2.52 -6.45 0.50
CA VAL A 80 3.42 -5.31 0.60
C VAL A 80 3.17 -4.66 1.95
N VAL A 81 4.21 -4.62 2.78
CA VAL A 81 4.09 -4.04 4.12
C VAL A 81 5.22 -3.06 4.34
N GLY A 82 4.98 -2.12 5.20
CA GLY A 82 6.01 -1.16 5.53
C GLY A 82 5.49 -0.06 6.42
N GLU A 83 6.25 1.00 6.45
CA GLU A 83 5.94 2.13 7.30
C GLU A 83 6.34 3.43 6.63
N ARG A 84 5.47 4.43 6.69
CA ARG A 84 5.78 5.77 6.26
C ARG A 84 5.99 6.63 7.50
N ALA A 85 7.21 7.09 7.68
CA ALA A 85 7.55 7.95 8.83
C ALA A 85 7.16 9.39 8.53
N LEU A 86 6.81 10.13 9.57
CA LEU A 86 6.60 11.55 9.45
C LEU A 86 7.94 12.23 9.21
N PRO A 87 7.99 13.24 8.35
CA PRO A 87 9.25 13.90 8.03
C PRO A 87 9.81 14.76 9.15
N VAL A 88 9.05 14.95 10.22
CA VAL A 88 9.50 15.81 11.31
C VAL A 88 10.59 15.15 12.17
N GLY A 89 10.68 13.82 12.15
CA GLY A 89 11.68 13.14 12.95
C GLY A 89 11.51 13.42 14.43
N ASP A 90 12.60 13.84 15.09
CA ASP A 90 12.58 14.13 16.52
C ASP A 90 12.16 15.56 16.82
N ARG A 91 11.79 16.34 15.83
CA ARG A 91 11.43 17.71 16.05
C ARG A 91 10.05 17.81 16.68
N THR A 92 9.90 18.74 17.60
CA THR A 92 8.59 19.06 18.13
C THR A 92 7.90 20.03 17.19
N GLY A 93 6.63 19.82 16.98
CA GLY A 93 5.86 20.70 16.13
C GLY A 93 4.39 20.51 16.35
N LEU A 94 3.62 21.49 15.95
CA LEU A 94 2.17 21.42 15.99
C LEU A 94 1.67 21.00 14.61
N ILE A 95 0.84 19.98 14.58
CA ILE A 95 0.27 19.50 13.34
C ILE A 95 -1.02 20.28 13.09
N HIS A 96 -1.03 21.10 12.05
CA HIS A 96 -2.21 21.86 11.68
C HIS A 96 -3.11 21.09 10.73
N ARG A 97 -2.54 20.23 9.92
CA ARG A 97 -3.29 19.44 8.96
C ARG A 97 -2.49 18.19 8.64
N MET A 98 -3.15 17.05 8.65
CA MET A 98 -2.52 15.78 8.33
C MET A 98 -3.50 14.96 7.51
N GLU A 99 -3.27 14.92 6.21
CA GLU A 99 -4.15 14.21 5.28
C GLU A 99 -3.46 13.05 4.61
N ILE A 100 -2.13 13.12 4.50
CA ILE A 100 -1.39 12.04 3.88
C ILE A 100 -1.25 10.91 4.89
N PRO A 101 -1.65 9.70 4.54
CA PRO A 101 -1.54 8.58 5.47
C PRO A 101 -0.09 8.34 5.89
N HIS A 102 0.10 7.99 7.13
CA HIS A 102 1.41 7.69 7.68
C HIS A 102 1.32 6.49 8.60
N GLY A 103 2.46 6.01 9.04
CA GLY A 103 2.51 4.86 9.90
C GLY A 103 2.53 3.57 9.09
N ARG A 104 2.15 2.51 9.74
CA ARG A 104 2.25 1.18 9.17
C ARG A 104 1.20 0.96 8.10
N PHE A 105 1.62 0.38 6.98
CA PHE A 105 0.69 0.02 5.92
C PHE A 105 0.86 -1.46 5.56
N GLU A 106 -0.20 -2.00 5.01
CA GLU A 106 -0.18 -3.34 4.46
C GLU A 106 -1.17 -3.41 3.32
N ARG A 107 -0.74 -3.98 2.22
CA ARG A 107 -1.62 -4.21 1.09
C ARG A 107 -1.45 -5.64 0.61
N GLN A 108 -2.56 -6.36 0.52
CA GLN A 108 -2.56 -7.70 -0.02
C GLN A 108 -3.21 -7.67 -1.39
N ILE A 109 -2.56 -8.27 -2.35
CA ILE A 109 -3.01 -8.26 -3.73
C ILE A 109 -3.12 -9.71 -4.20
N GLN A 110 -4.33 -10.11 -4.56
CA GLN A 110 -4.55 -11.43 -5.12
C GLN A 110 -3.92 -11.47 -6.51
N LEU A 111 -2.98 -12.36 -6.70
CA LEU A 111 -2.30 -12.49 -7.98
C LEU A 111 -3.11 -13.37 -8.92
N PRO A 112 -3.03 -13.11 -10.24
CA PRO A 112 -3.66 -14.00 -11.20
C PRO A 112 -3.08 -15.40 -11.11
N PRO A 113 -3.86 -16.41 -11.50
CA PRO A 113 -3.37 -17.80 -11.44
C PRO A 113 -2.22 -18.04 -12.41
N GLY A 114 -1.39 -18.99 -12.08
CA GLY A 114 -0.27 -19.37 -12.91
C GLY A 114 1.05 -19.09 -12.21
N PRO A 115 2.12 -19.70 -12.68
CA PRO A 115 3.43 -19.49 -12.07
C PRO A 115 3.98 -18.12 -12.43
N LEU A 116 4.36 -17.38 -11.41
CA LEU A 116 4.93 -16.04 -11.55
C LEU A 116 6.24 -15.98 -10.80
N GLU A 117 7.14 -15.19 -11.31
CA GLU A 117 8.45 -15.02 -10.71
C GLU A 117 8.70 -13.54 -10.48
N LEU A 118 9.04 -13.17 -9.26
CA LEU A 118 9.35 -11.79 -8.94
C LEU A 118 10.67 -11.40 -9.60
N GLY A 119 10.59 -10.45 -10.51
CA GLY A 119 11.75 -9.94 -11.21
C GLY A 119 12.20 -8.62 -10.62
N ARG A 120 12.00 -7.56 -11.39
CA ARG A 120 12.46 -6.24 -10.98
C ARG A 120 11.64 -5.66 -9.85
N ARG A 121 12.31 -5.00 -8.95
CA ARG A 121 11.70 -4.23 -7.87
C ARG A 121 12.35 -2.86 -7.82
N GLU A 122 11.54 -1.84 -7.88
CA GLU A 122 12.05 -0.48 -7.94
C GLU A 122 11.11 0.46 -7.18
N LEU A 123 11.68 1.31 -6.34
CA LEU A 123 10.92 2.35 -5.65
C LEU A 123 11.42 3.68 -6.17
N ALA A 124 10.62 4.33 -7.00
CA ALA A 124 10.99 5.57 -7.64
C ALA A 124 9.75 6.43 -7.84
N ASP A 125 9.95 7.74 -7.78
CA ASP A 125 8.86 8.70 -8.01
C ASP A 125 7.65 8.45 -7.12
N GLY A 126 7.90 7.99 -5.90
CA GLY A 126 6.84 7.75 -4.95
C GLY A 126 6.05 6.48 -5.17
N CYS A 127 6.50 5.62 -6.07
CA CYS A 127 5.79 4.38 -6.35
C CYS A 127 6.73 3.19 -6.31
N LEU A 128 6.24 2.10 -5.74
CA LEU A 128 6.93 0.83 -5.80
C LEU A 128 6.43 0.08 -7.03
N VAL A 129 7.34 -0.28 -7.91
CA VAL A 129 7.00 -1.04 -9.11
C VAL A 129 7.61 -2.42 -9.00
N LEU A 130 6.78 -3.43 -9.12
CA LEU A 130 7.19 -4.82 -9.07
C LEU A 130 6.82 -5.47 -10.39
N ALA A 131 7.78 -6.15 -11.01
CA ALA A 131 7.54 -6.91 -12.23
C ALA A 131 7.46 -8.38 -11.87
N LEU A 132 6.32 -8.99 -12.16
CA LEU A 132 6.09 -10.41 -11.95
C LEU A 132 6.07 -11.08 -13.30
N ARG A 133 7.11 -11.82 -13.61
CA ARG A 133 7.25 -12.42 -14.91
C ARG A 133 6.43 -13.71 -14.99
N LYS A 134 5.76 -13.88 -16.11
CA LYS A 134 5.06 -15.13 -16.39
C LYS A 134 6.07 -16.19 -16.73
N VAL A 135 5.98 -17.33 -16.05
CA VAL A 135 6.90 -18.43 -16.20
C VAL A 135 6.14 -19.62 -16.75
N GLY A 136 6.69 -20.25 -17.76
CA GLY A 136 6.06 -21.44 -18.36
C GLY A 136 5.43 -21.20 -19.70
#